data_560dacfdce416993fc81b1e992f3c9df
#
_entry.id   560dacfdce416993fc81b1e992f3c9df
#
_cell.length_a   1.000
_cell.length_b   1.000
_cell.length_c   1.000
_cell.angle_alpha   90.00
_cell.angle_beta   90.00
_cell.angle_gamma   90.00
#
_symmetry.space_group_name_H-M   'P 1'
#
loop_
_entity.id
_entity.type
_entity.pdbx_description
1 polymer ?
#
loop_
_entity_poly.entity_id
_entity_poly.type
_entity_poly.pdbx_seq_one_letter_code
_entity_poly.pdbx_strand_id
1 'polypeptide(L)'
;MTYIDLAVLNLTERMCRRFQRWTGRTNLWLAFQLTNLSVIVYFVWVANLYWVSGSFVFRVFVALFSGGVLWILSRTIFRESIDVLETQAYARVAKGLRNPRRIRDAQLRIAFLTLSLVLSYPLWFAYITLHLRFILFMEPLILLTTVVLYVLACDPLPPCGAKVREWLTSLSRPAALIRPDAVRD
;
A
#
# COMPACT_ATOMS: atom_id res chain seq x y z
N MET A 1 23.12 -10.31 -1.10
CA MET A 1 21.66 -10.36 -1.34
C MET A 1 21.26 -11.82 -1.46
N THR A 2 20.35 -12.30 -0.65
CA THR A 2 19.89 -13.70 -0.72
C THR A 2 19.00 -13.88 -1.95
N TYR A 3 19.02 -15.06 -2.57
CA TYR A 3 18.16 -15.40 -3.72
C TYR A 3 16.68 -15.15 -3.43
N ILE A 4 16.27 -15.39 -2.19
CA ILE A 4 14.88 -15.19 -1.72
C ILE A 4 14.49 -13.71 -1.79
N ASP A 5 15.33 -12.78 -1.28
CA ASP A 5 15.06 -11.34 -1.33
C ASP A 5 14.90 -10.85 -2.78
N LEU A 6 15.78 -11.31 -3.69
CA LEU A 6 15.70 -10.98 -5.10
C LEU A 6 14.41 -11.52 -5.76
N ALA A 7 14.02 -12.75 -5.42
CA ALA A 7 12.81 -13.36 -5.97
C ALA A 7 11.57 -12.59 -5.53
N VAL A 8 11.46 -12.27 -4.23
CA VAL A 8 10.35 -11.48 -3.67
C VAL A 8 10.34 -10.07 -4.25
N LEU A 9 11.51 -9.42 -4.35
CA LEU A 9 11.62 -8.08 -4.94
C LEU A 9 11.16 -8.05 -6.40
N ASN A 10 11.58 -9.03 -7.21
CA ASN A 10 11.17 -9.15 -8.61
C ASN A 10 9.67 -9.42 -8.76
N LEU A 11 9.09 -10.22 -7.86
CA LEU A 11 7.65 -10.45 -7.82
C LEU A 11 6.91 -9.16 -7.48
N THR A 12 7.33 -8.46 -6.42
CA THR A 12 6.74 -7.20 -5.99
C THR A 12 6.85 -6.14 -7.08
N GLU A 13 7.98 -6.04 -7.76
CA GLU A 13 8.18 -5.11 -8.87
C GLU A 13 7.20 -5.37 -10.02
N ARG A 14 6.97 -6.65 -10.38
CA ARG A 14 5.95 -7.02 -11.39
C ARG A 14 4.54 -6.61 -10.95
N MET A 15 4.21 -6.82 -9.67
CA MET A 15 2.91 -6.41 -9.11
C MET A 15 2.75 -4.89 -9.10
N CYS A 16 3.76 -4.14 -8.65
CA CYS A 16 3.76 -2.67 -8.67
C CYS A 16 3.60 -2.11 -10.09
N ARG A 17 4.31 -2.68 -11.08
CA ARG A 17 4.18 -2.29 -12.49
C ARG A 17 2.79 -2.58 -13.06
N ARG A 18 2.18 -3.71 -12.68
CA ARG A 18 0.80 -4.03 -13.06
C ARG A 18 -0.18 -3.05 -12.41
N PHE A 19 -0.02 -2.79 -11.11
CA PHE A 19 -0.82 -1.83 -10.37
C PHE A 19 -0.75 -0.43 -11.01
N GLN A 20 0.47 0.06 -11.30
CA GLN A 20 0.66 1.38 -11.93
C GLN A 20 0.00 1.47 -13.30
N ARG A 21 0.10 0.43 -14.14
CA ARG A 21 -0.59 0.37 -15.44
C ARG A 21 -2.13 0.41 -15.32
N TRP A 22 -2.66 -0.15 -14.24
CA TRP A 22 -4.10 -0.16 -14.02
C TRP A 22 -4.63 1.16 -13.45
N THR A 23 -3.98 1.65 -12.41
CA THR A 23 -4.46 2.80 -11.62
C THR A 23 -3.84 4.13 -12.03
N GLY A 24 -2.71 4.11 -12.73
CA GLY A 24 -1.88 5.29 -13.01
C GLY A 24 -1.14 5.84 -11.79
N ARG A 25 -1.24 5.17 -10.64
CA ARG A 25 -0.60 5.57 -9.38
C ARG A 25 0.71 4.82 -9.18
N THR A 26 1.69 5.50 -8.59
CA THR A 26 3.02 4.94 -8.35
C THR A 26 3.03 3.92 -7.22
N ASN A 27 4.12 3.15 -7.14
CA ASN A 27 4.42 2.30 -6.00
C ASN A 27 4.61 3.11 -4.69
N LEU A 28 5.08 4.36 -4.76
CA LEU A 28 5.21 5.25 -3.59
C LEU A 28 3.83 5.58 -3.01
N TRP A 29 2.87 5.90 -3.87
CA TRP A 29 1.48 6.09 -3.45
C TRP A 29 0.90 4.82 -2.82
N LEU A 30 1.17 3.64 -3.42
CA LEU A 30 0.73 2.36 -2.87
C LEU A 30 1.34 2.10 -1.49
N ALA A 31 2.65 2.32 -1.33
CA ALA A 31 3.33 2.17 -0.05
C ALA A 31 2.72 3.09 1.02
N PHE A 32 2.40 4.33 0.65
CA PHE A 32 1.73 5.27 1.55
C PHE A 32 0.35 4.76 2.00
N GLN A 33 -0.46 4.24 1.07
CA GLN A 33 -1.77 3.68 1.42
C GLN A 33 -1.66 2.44 2.33
N LEU A 34 -0.67 1.57 2.09
CA LEU A 34 -0.41 0.41 2.94
C LEU A 34 0.07 0.84 4.34
N THR A 35 0.89 1.89 4.44
CA THR A 35 1.31 2.46 5.73
C THR A 35 0.11 3.03 6.50
N ASN A 36 -0.77 3.76 5.82
CA ASN A 36 -2.01 4.25 6.44
C ASN A 36 -2.90 3.11 6.91
N LEU A 37 -3.02 2.05 6.12
CA LEU A 37 -3.76 0.85 6.53
C LEU A 37 -3.15 0.21 7.78
N SER A 38 -1.82 0.13 7.87
CA SER A 38 -1.12 -0.38 9.06
C SER A 38 -1.43 0.46 10.30
N VAL A 39 -1.44 1.78 10.16
CA VAL A 39 -1.80 2.70 11.24
C VAL A 39 -3.25 2.50 11.68
N ILE A 40 -4.19 2.36 10.73
CA ILE A 40 -5.60 2.09 11.04
C ILE A 40 -5.74 0.76 11.79
N VAL A 41 -5.11 -0.31 11.30
CA VAL A 41 -5.12 -1.62 11.96
C VAL A 41 -4.58 -1.53 13.39
N TYR A 42 -3.49 -0.79 13.59
CA TYR A 42 -2.93 -0.55 14.91
C TYR A 42 -3.91 0.17 15.84
N PHE A 43 -4.57 1.24 15.38
CA PHE A 43 -5.54 1.99 16.19
C PHE A 43 -6.79 1.16 16.50
N VAL A 44 -7.29 0.39 15.55
CA VAL A 44 -8.39 -0.56 15.78
C VAL A 44 -8.03 -1.55 16.87
N TRP A 45 -6.81 -2.06 16.83
CA TRP A 45 -6.30 -2.98 17.82
C TRP A 45 -6.19 -2.33 19.21
N VAL A 46 -5.57 -1.15 19.32
CA VAL A 46 -5.45 -0.39 20.58
C VAL A 46 -6.83 -0.09 21.16
N ALA A 47 -7.77 0.36 20.34
CA ALA A 47 -9.15 0.61 20.77
C ALA A 47 -9.83 -0.65 21.32
N ASN A 48 -9.59 -1.82 20.71
CA ASN A 48 -10.12 -3.08 21.22
C ASN A 48 -9.48 -3.55 22.53
N LEU A 49 -8.20 -3.20 22.78
CA LEU A 49 -7.52 -3.55 24.04
C LEU A 49 -8.01 -2.70 25.21
N TYR A 50 -8.09 -1.40 25.00
CA TYR A 50 -8.35 -0.46 26.09
C TYR A 50 -9.84 -0.19 26.35
N TRP A 51 -10.71 -0.46 25.39
CA TRP A 51 -12.15 -0.22 25.50
C TRP A 51 -12.96 -1.51 25.70
N VAL A 52 -12.72 -2.18 26.81
CA VAL A 52 -13.37 -3.49 27.13
C VAL A 52 -14.87 -3.34 27.42
N SER A 53 -15.36 -2.16 27.82
CA SER A 53 -16.72 -1.96 28.36
C SER A 53 -17.80 -1.50 27.34
N GLY A 54 -17.45 -1.25 26.10
CA GLY A 54 -18.42 -0.79 25.08
C GLY A 54 -19.05 -1.92 24.26
N SER A 55 -20.25 -1.67 23.70
CA SER A 55 -20.87 -2.60 22.76
C SER A 55 -19.99 -2.77 21.51
N PHE A 56 -20.07 -3.94 20.86
CA PHE A 56 -19.32 -4.23 19.62
C PHE A 56 -19.56 -3.16 18.55
N VAL A 57 -20.79 -2.71 18.40
CA VAL A 57 -21.18 -1.67 17.41
C VAL A 57 -20.46 -0.34 17.69
N PHE A 58 -20.37 0.07 18.97
CA PHE A 58 -19.67 1.29 19.34
C PHE A 58 -18.16 1.21 19.06
N ARG A 59 -17.53 0.07 19.31
CA ARG A 59 -16.10 -0.14 18.98
C ARG A 59 -15.82 -0.04 17.48
N VAL A 60 -16.67 -0.68 16.67
CA VAL A 60 -16.57 -0.61 15.21
C VAL A 60 -16.74 0.84 14.72
N PHE A 61 -17.74 1.55 15.25
CA PHE A 61 -17.96 2.94 14.90
C PHE A 61 -16.76 3.83 15.23
N VAL A 62 -16.22 3.74 16.44
CA VAL A 62 -15.04 4.53 16.85
C VAL A 62 -13.81 4.17 16.02
N ALA A 63 -13.60 2.89 15.73
CA ALA A 63 -12.48 2.45 14.89
C ALA A 63 -12.58 3.01 13.47
N LEU A 64 -13.75 2.94 12.85
CA LEU A 64 -13.99 3.49 11.51
C LEU A 64 -13.88 5.01 11.48
N PHE A 65 -14.43 5.69 12.49
CA PHE A 65 -14.36 7.14 12.58
C PHE A 65 -12.93 7.63 12.77
N SER A 66 -12.20 7.08 13.75
CA SER A 66 -10.80 7.44 13.98
C SER A 66 -9.90 7.09 12.80
N GLY A 67 -10.10 5.92 12.19
CA GLY A 67 -9.40 5.49 10.99
C GLY A 67 -9.68 6.42 9.81
N GLY A 68 -10.93 6.83 9.60
CA GLY A 68 -11.34 7.77 8.56
C GLY A 68 -10.72 9.16 8.75
N VAL A 69 -10.75 9.69 9.98
CA VAL A 69 -10.12 10.97 10.31
C VAL A 69 -8.61 10.91 10.09
N LEU A 70 -7.94 9.86 10.55
CA LEU A 70 -6.50 9.68 10.34
C LEU A 70 -6.14 9.55 8.86
N TRP A 71 -6.97 8.84 8.08
CA TRP A 71 -6.79 8.74 6.64
C TRP A 71 -6.85 10.09 5.95
N ILE A 72 -7.84 10.90 6.27
CA ILE A 72 -8.01 12.26 5.70
C ILE A 72 -6.83 13.15 6.11
N LEU A 73 -6.46 13.17 7.41
CA LEU A 73 -5.34 13.96 7.92
C LEU A 73 -4.02 13.54 7.29
N SER A 74 -3.74 12.25 7.21
CA SER A 74 -2.50 11.77 6.60
C SER A 74 -2.42 12.12 5.12
N ARG A 75 -3.55 12.04 4.40
CA ARG A 75 -3.60 12.40 2.99
C ARG A 75 -3.34 13.88 2.75
N THR A 76 -3.86 14.76 3.60
CA THR A 76 -3.62 16.21 3.48
C THR A 76 -2.17 16.58 3.82
N ILE A 77 -1.64 16.05 4.92
CA ILE A 77 -0.30 16.39 5.40
C ILE A 77 0.81 15.86 4.48
N PHE A 78 0.66 14.60 4.01
CA PHE A 78 1.73 13.94 3.25
C PHE A 78 1.62 14.04 1.74
N ARG A 79 0.56 14.66 1.20
CA ARG A 79 0.34 14.77 -0.24
C ARG A 79 1.52 15.43 -0.96
N GLU A 80 1.94 16.59 -0.50
CA GLU A 80 3.07 17.34 -1.09
C GLU A 80 4.38 16.54 -1.00
N SER A 81 4.62 15.88 0.14
CA SER A 81 5.80 15.04 0.32
C SER A 81 5.82 13.85 -0.65
N ILE A 82 4.66 13.26 -0.95
CA ILE A 82 4.55 12.16 -1.91
C ILE A 82 4.83 12.66 -3.32
N ASP A 83 4.25 13.79 -3.72
CA ASP A 83 4.45 14.37 -5.05
C ASP A 83 5.93 14.72 -5.30
N VAL A 84 6.63 15.25 -4.28
CA VAL A 84 8.08 15.50 -4.34
C VAL A 84 8.87 14.19 -4.49
N LEU A 85 8.54 13.17 -3.70
CA LEU A 85 9.21 11.86 -3.77
C LEU A 85 8.96 11.17 -5.11
N GLU A 86 7.76 11.27 -5.67
CA GLU A 86 7.43 10.74 -7.00
C GLU A 86 8.25 11.44 -8.09
N THR A 87 8.32 12.76 -8.07
CA THR A 87 9.11 13.54 -9.02
C THR A 87 10.59 13.16 -8.96
N GLN A 88 11.16 13.00 -7.76
CA GLN A 88 12.54 12.56 -7.59
C GLN A 88 12.75 11.11 -8.07
N ALA A 89 11.77 10.23 -7.87
CA ALA A 89 11.84 8.86 -8.35
C ALA A 89 11.83 8.79 -9.88
N TYR A 90 10.96 9.55 -10.52
CA TYR A 90 10.92 9.67 -11.98
C TYR A 90 12.20 10.25 -12.57
N ALA A 91 12.75 11.31 -11.96
CA ALA A 91 14.02 11.89 -12.39
C ALA A 91 15.18 10.89 -12.30
N ARG A 92 15.20 10.02 -11.28
CA ARG A 92 16.20 8.95 -11.16
C ARG A 92 16.03 7.89 -12.25
N VAL A 93 14.81 7.41 -12.46
CA VAL A 93 14.51 6.41 -13.48
C VAL A 93 14.83 6.94 -14.88
N ALA A 94 14.54 8.20 -15.17
CA ALA A 94 14.90 8.86 -16.43
C ALA A 94 16.40 8.90 -16.69
N LYS A 95 17.22 8.99 -15.61
CA LYS A 95 18.69 8.89 -15.67
C LYS A 95 19.22 7.46 -15.72
N GLY A 96 18.34 6.44 -15.79
CA GLY A 96 18.73 5.02 -15.77
C GLY A 96 19.25 4.53 -14.40
N LEU A 97 19.07 5.31 -13.33
CA LEU A 97 19.52 4.96 -12.00
C LEU A 97 18.47 4.12 -11.28
N ARG A 98 18.92 3.00 -10.70
CA ARG A 98 18.07 2.16 -9.85
C ARG A 98 17.85 2.77 -8.48
N ASN A 99 16.76 2.37 -7.83
CA ASN A 99 16.42 2.82 -6.49
C ASN A 99 17.51 2.40 -5.47
N PRO A 100 18.17 3.33 -4.76
CA PRO A 100 19.22 3.02 -3.79
C PRO A 100 18.72 2.17 -2.62
N ARG A 101 17.42 2.21 -2.31
CA ARG A 101 16.80 1.39 -1.27
C ARG A 101 16.86 -0.11 -1.56
N ARG A 102 17.02 -0.50 -2.82
CA ARG A 102 17.21 -1.93 -3.20
C ARG A 102 18.41 -2.57 -2.50
N ILE A 103 19.49 -1.81 -2.33
CA ILE A 103 20.73 -2.29 -1.72
C ILE A 103 20.78 -1.89 -0.25
N ARG A 104 20.54 -0.61 0.05
CA ARG A 104 20.66 -0.06 1.40
C ARG A 104 19.75 -0.76 2.41
N ASP A 105 18.50 -1.01 2.04
CA ASP A 105 17.48 -1.53 2.94
C ASP A 105 17.30 -3.06 2.80
N ALA A 106 18.25 -3.76 2.13
CA ALA A 106 18.17 -5.20 1.90
C ALA A 106 18.16 -6.01 3.20
N GLN A 107 19.03 -5.65 4.14
CA GLN A 107 19.10 -6.31 5.45
C GLN A 107 17.80 -6.14 6.23
N LEU A 108 17.21 -4.94 6.20
CA LEU A 108 15.96 -4.63 6.87
C LEU A 108 14.81 -5.47 6.29
N ARG A 109 14.71 -5.57 4.95
CA ARG A 109 13.68 -6.39 4.29
C ARG A 109 13.80 -7.87 4.66
N ILE A 110 15.03 -8.40 4.65
CA ILE A 110 15.30 -9.79 5.02
C ILE A 110 14.92 -10.02 6.48
N ALA A 111 15.31 -9.11 7.38
CA ALA A 111 14.98 -9.20 8.80
C ALA A 111 13.46 -9.23 9.02
N PHE A 112 12.70 -8.33 8.40
CA PHE A 112 11.25 -8.31 8.52
C PHE A 112 10.57 -9.51 7.85
N LEU A 113 11.09 -9.97 6.71
CA LEU A 113 10.59 -11.18 6.04
C LEU A 113 10.82 -12.41 6.92
N THR A 114 12.02 -12.56 7.50
CA THR A 114 12.33 -13.65 8.41
C THR A 114 11.47 -13.56 9.67
N LEU A 115 11.32 -12.37 10.23
CA LEU A 115 10.49 -12.13 11.40
C LEU A 115 9.02 -12.53 11.13
N SER A 116 8.45 -12.15 9.97
CA SER A 116 7.08 -12.53 9.62
C SER A 116 6.91 -14.04 9.47
N LEU A 117 7.89 -14.74 8.91
CA LEU A 117 7.83 -16.19 8.73
C LEU A 117 8.08 -16.97 10.04
N VAL A 118 9.05 -16.52 10.85
CA VAL A 118 9.42 -17.21 12.09
C VAL A 118 8.38 -16.97 13.19
N LEU A 119 7.82 -15.78 13.28
CA LEU A 119 6.83 -15.45 14.32
C LEU A 119 5.41 -15.93 14.00
N SER A 120 5.06 -16.19 12.74
CA SER A 120 3.71 -16.64 12.39
C SER A 120 3.31 -17.91 13.16
N TYR A 121 4.15 -18.94 13.21
CA TYR A 121 3.85 -20.17 13.89
C TYR A 121 3.72 -20.02 15.42
N PRO A 122 4.70 -19.50 16.18
CA PRO A 122 4.59 -19.33 17.63
C PRO A 122 3.51 -18.32 18.02
N LEU A 123 3.22 -17.29 17.20
CA LEU A 123 2.14 -16.36 17.46
C LEU A 123 0.77 -17.03 17.35
N TRP A 124 0.56 -17.88 16.35
CA TRP A 124 -0.66 -18.68 16.23
C TRP A 124 -0.81 -19.66 17.40
N PHE A 125 0.27 -20.34 17.77
CA PHE A 125 0.28 -21.25 18.91
C PHE A 125 -0.05 -20.52 20.23
N ALA A 126 0.58 -19.38 20.49
CA ALA A 126 0.32 -18.56 21.67
C ALA A 126 -1.12 -18.00 21.68
N TYR A 127 -1.69 -17.65 20.52
CA TYR A 127 -3.08 -17.25 20.42
C TYR A 127 -4.03 -18.38 20.84
N ILE A 128 -3.82 -19.58 20.32
CA ILE A 128 -4.67 -20.74 20.61
C ILE A 128 -4.53 -21.18 22.07
N THR A 129 -3.30 -21.24 22.61
CA THR A 129 -3.04 -21.79 23.95
C THR A 129 -3.23 -20.78 25.07
N LEU A 130 -2.80 -19.52 24.86
CA LEU A 130 -2.79 -18.49 25.90
C LEU A 130 -3.94 -17.49 25.76
N HIS A 131 -4.78 -17.61 24.73
CA HIS A 131 -5.90 -16.70 24.44
C HIS A 131 -5.47 -15.22 24.35
N LEU A 132 -4.21 -14.97 23.97
CA LEU A 132 -3.62 -13.63 23.89
C LEU A 132 -4.06 -12.94 22.60
N ARG A 133 -5.23 -12.31 22.65
CA ARG A 133 -5.85 -11.61 21.50
C ARG A 133 -4.96 -10.53 20.85
N PHE A 134 -4.03 -9.93 21.61
CA PHE A 134 -3.14 -8.90 21.07
C PHE A 134 -2.20 -9.45 19.99
N ILE A 135 -1.88 -10.73 20.02
CA ILE A 135 -0.96 -11.39 19.09
C ILE A 135 -1.54 -11.43 17.66
N LEU A 136 -2.86 -11.58 17.53
CA LEU A 136 -3.54 -11.57 16.23
C LEU A 136 -3.26 -10.34 15.37
N PHE A 137 -2.92 -9.21 15.98
CA PHE A 137 -2.68 -7.96 15.25
C PHE A 137 -1.19 -7.70 14.97
N MET A 138 -0.29 -8.37 15.70
CA MET A 138 1.15 -8.21 15.49
C MET A 138 1.59 -8.79 14.14
N GLU A 139 1.11 -9.98 13.80
CA GLU A 139 1.44 -10.64 12.53
C GLU A 139 1.04 -9.81 11.30
N PRO A 140 -0.23 -9.33 11.15
CA PRO A 140 -0.60 -8.44 10.05
C PRO A 140 0.23 -7.15 9.99
N LEU A 141 0.61 -6.56 11.13
CA LEU A 141 1.44 -5.35 11.15
C LEU A 141 2.86 -5.62 10.63
N ILE A 142 3.48 -6.72 11.06
CA ILE A 142 4.80 -7.14 10.59
C ILE A 142 4.74 -7.44 9.09
N LEU A 143 3.72 -8.17 8.64
CA LEU A 143 3.52 -8.51 7.24
C LEU A 143 3.29 -7.25 6.38
N LEU A 144 2.44 -6.33 6.81
CA LEU A 144 2.21 -5.06 6.11
C LEU A 144 3.49 -4.22 6.04
N THR A 145 4.25 -4.14 7.13
CA THR A 145 5.54 -3.45 7.15
C THR A 145 6.52 -4.09 6.16
N THR A 146 6.58 -5.41 6.12
CA THR A 146 7.39 -6.16 5.15
C THR A 146 7.00 -5.79 3.72
N VAL A 147 5.71 -5.83 3.40
CA VAL A 147 5.20 -5.46 2.06
C VAL A 147 5.55 -4.02 1.71
N VAL A 148 5.37 -3.07 2.65
CA VAL A 148 5.73 -1.65 2.44
C VAL A 148 7.22 -1.49 2.10
N LEU A 149 8.11 -2.19 2.81
CA LEU A 149 9.55 -2.13 2.55
C LEU A 149 9.90 -2.64 1.14
N TYR A 150 9.27 -3.72 0.68
CA TYR A 150 9.46 -4.24 -0.68
C TYR A 150 8.89 -3.28 -1.73
N VAL A 151 7.70 -2.72 -1.52
CA VAL A 151 7.07 -1.76 -2.44
C VAL A 151 7.90 -0.47 -2.57
N LEU A 152 8.47 0.04 -1.46
CA LEU A 152 9.36 1.20 -1.45
C LEU A 152 10.69 0.96 -2.17
N ALA A 153 11.14 -0.29 -2.26
CA ALA A 153 12.37 -0.66 -2.95
C ALA A 153 12.18 -0.81 -4.48
N CYS A 154 10.93 -0.85 -4.97
CA CYS A 154 10.62 -0.95 -6.39
C CYS A 154 10.83 0.38 -7.11
N ASP A 155 11.16 0.31 -8.40
CA ASP A 155 11.25 1.47 -9.28
C ASP A 155 9.88 1.72 -9.95
N PRO A 156 9.37 2.97 -9.96
CA PRO A 156 8.14 3.29 -10.66
C PRO A 156 8.36 3.22 -12.18
N LEU A 157 7.30 2.88 -12.92
CA LEU A 157 7.29 3.07 -14.37
C LEU A 157 7.22 4.57 -14.70
N PRO A 158 7.67 4.98 -15.89
CA PRO A 158 7.36 6.30 -16.40
C PRO A 158 5.86 6.61 -16.29
N PRO A 159 5.46 7.90 -16.17
CA PRO A 159 4.05 8.26 -16.11
C PRO A 159 3.29 7.65 -17.30
N CYS A 160 2.29 6.87 -17.02
CA CYS A 160 1.46 6.20 -18.04
C CYS A 160 -0.01 6.51 -17.77
N GLY A 161 -0.81 6.55 -18.84
CA GLY A 161 -2.27 6.67 -18.74
C GLY A 161 -2.86 5.53 -17.89
N ALA A 162 -3.83 5.85 -17.07
CA ALA A 162 -4.52 4.85 -16.24
C ALA A 162 -5.64 4.20 -17.03
N LYS A 163 -5.54 2.91 -17.34
CA LYS A 163 -6.59 2.17 -18.05
C LYS A 163 -7.97 2.31 -17.39
N VAL A 164 -8.00 2.27 -16.05
CA VAL A 164 -9.24 2.46 -15.29
C VAL A 164 -9.80 3.87 -15.46
N ARG A 165 -8.95 4.90 -15.48
CA ARG A 165 -9.36 6.27 -15.69
C ARG A 165 -9.86 6.50 -17.11
N GLU A 166 -9.18 5.94 -18.11
CA GLU A 166 -9.61 5.97 -19.52
C GLU A 166 -10.95 5.27 -19.69
N TRP A 167 -11.14 4.11 -19.07
CA TRP A 167 -12.40 3.38 -19.07
C TRP A 167 -13.53 4.18 -18.39
N LEU A 168 -13.31 4.77 -17.21
CA LEU A 168 -14.28 5.63 -16.53
C LEU A 168 -14.62 6.88 -17.35
N THR A 169 -13.64 7.50 -17.99
CA THR A 169 -13.89 8.65 -18.87
C THR A 169 -14.64 8.25 -20.15
N SER A 170 -14.44 7.03 -20.66
CA SER A 170 -15.24 6.52 -21.79
C SER A 170 -16.68 6.27 -21.40
N LEU A 171 -16.97 5.82 -20.17
CA LEU A 171 -18.32 5.66 -19.66
C LEU A 171 -19.03 7.00 -19.36
N SER A 172 -18.28 8.01 -18.95
CA SER A 172 -18.80 9.34 -18.63
C SER A 172 -18.95 10.25 -19.85
N ARG A 173 -18.41 9.87 -21.02
CA ARG A 173 -18.71 10.58 -22.27
C ARG A 173 -20.13 10.19 -22.67
N PRO A 174 -21.12 11.11 -22.57
CA PRO A 174 -22.43 10.84 -23.12
C PRO A 174 -22.24 10.51 -24.60
N ALA A 175 -23.06 9.60 -25.12
CA ALA A 175 -23.10 9.21 -26.54
C ALA A 175 -23.55 10.36 -27.46
N ALA A 176 -23.49 11.59 -26.98
CA ALA A 176 -23.77 12.82 -27.70
C ALA A 176 -22.55 13.20 -28.53
N LEU A 177 -22.73 13.10 -29.80
CA LEU A 177 -21.99 13.63 -30.93
C LEU A 177 -21.43 12.55 -31.87
N ILE A 178 -22.28 11.58 -32.21
CA ILE A 178 -22.32 11.18 -33.61
C ILE A 178 -23.06 12.33 -34.30
N ARG A 179 -22.34 13.37 -34.73
CA ARG A 179 -22.89 14.35 -35.66
C ARG A 179 -23.20 13.61 -36.97
N PRO A 180 -24.48 13.56 -37.41
CA PRO A 180 -24.83 12.96 -38.70
C PRO A 180 -24.50 13.87 -39.90
N ASP A 181 -23.67 14.89 -39.74
CA ASP A 181 -23.48 15.95 -40.74
C ASP A 181 -22.26 15.72 -41.63
N ALA A 182 -21.66 14.54 -41.63
CA ALA A 182 -20.54 14.21 -42.54
C ALA A 182 -20.96 13.33 -43.74
N VAL A 183 -22.23 13.41 -44.14
CA VAL A 183 -22.68 12.83 -45.44
C VAL A 183 -23.43 13.92 -46.21
N ARG A 184 -22.67 14.88 -46.77
CA ARG A 184 -23.04 15.71 -47.91
C ARG A 184 -21.74 16.37 -48.40
N ASP A 185 -21.19 15.77 -49.38
CA ASP A 185 -20.71 16.26 -50.66
C ASP A 185 -19.80 15.20 -51.33
#